data_a2dd8f681f58ac92534c1a4907d2ea7b
#
_entry.id   a2dd8f681f58ac92534c1a4907d2ea7b
#
_cell.length_a   1.000
_cell.length_b   1.000
_cell.length_c   1.000
_cell.angle_alpha   90.00
_cell.angle_beta   90.00
_cell.angle_gamma   90.00
#
_symmetry.space_group_name_H-M   'P 1'
#
loop_
_entity.id
_entity.type
_entity.pdbx_description
1 polymer ?
#
loop_
_entity_poly.entity_id
_entity_poly.type
_entity_poly.pdbx_seq_one_letter_code
_entity_poly.pdbx_strand_id
1 'polypeptide(L)'
;MCDFRNTSPTQMVPIRMLVLTLTGKCNFACRYCYAADEDQVDMDDDIAIEAVHLAGKSGSRFLLQFSGGEPLLRFPLIRKLIQVVEDNHYDAQMQIQTNGSLLTRDIGRFLYDHHVGIGISCDGRRDVMDRTRIMKDGGSSSKAAAKGFQNLAEESIGTGITCVVTDDMVKDLPGIADMAHFYGNVHQVGFDILREQGRGASLHEPSAEAMTKALEATARRMDLLEQMTGRHVHFTQEDRVASLAKSKKYEFPQCYAMNGEAAFVDVHGNIYACSSLMGREKYLLGTVQTGRDPKKVQTVSAFIKEAMAICRTCEYFPLCGGGCFSRWLTKDGTVRKSEAECAMKRFFIQRYLTKD
;
A
#
# COMPACT_ATOMS: atom_id res chain seq x y z
N MET A 1 -26.53 10.02 -18.60
CA MET A 1 -25.62 9.52 -19.63
C MET A 1 -24.48 10.55 -19.75
N CYS A 2 -23.37 10.34 -19.10
CA CYS A 2 -22.19 11.19 -19.28
C CYS A 2 -21.40 10.64 -20.47
N ASP A 3 -21.23 11.49 -21.46
CA ASP A 3 -20.66 11.17 -22.76
C ASP A 3 -19.13 10.98 -22.61
N PHE A 4 -18.68 9.72 -22.64
CA PHE A 4 -17.26 9.33 -22.56
C PHE A 4 -16.54 9.33 -23.93
N ARG A 5 -17.11 10.03 -24.95
CA ARG A 5 -16.62 9.96 -26.32
C ARG A 5 -15.95 11.23 -26.82
N ASN A 6 -15.08 11.86 -26.04
CA ASN A 6 -14.19 12.89 -26.62
C ASN A 6 -12.98 13.19 -25.73
N THR A 7 -12.13 12.21 -25.46
CA THR A 7 -10.73 12.50 -25.17
C THR A 7 -9.93 12.23 -26.45
N SER A 8 -9.40 13.26 -27.04
CA SER A 8 -8.43 13.17 -28.12
C SER A 8 -7.34 12.14 -27.77
N PRO A 9 -6.91 11.25 -28.66
CA PRO A 9 -6.01 10.12 -28.33
C PRO A 9 -4.60 10.52 -27.89
N THR A 10 -4.34 11.78 -27.61
CA THR A 10 -3.01 12.34 -27.33
C THR A 10 -2.85 12.99 -25.95
N GLN A 11 -3.90 13.11 -25.14
CA GLN A 11 -3.74 13.75 -23.83
C GLN A 11 -3.32 12.74 -22.77
N MET A 12 -2.10 12.89 -22.24
CA MET A 12 -1.58 12.06 -21.16
C MET A 12 -2.41 12.24 -19.89
N VAL A 13 -2.89 11.13 -19.32
CA VAL A 13 -3.49 11.14 -17.98
C VAL A 13 -2.42 11.52 -16.95
N PRO A 14 -2.65 12.48 -16.04
CA PRO A 14 -1.66 12.87 -15.05
C PRO A 14 -1.31 11.70 -14.12
N ILE A 15 -0.09 11.68 -13.61
CA ILE A 15 0.30 10.76 -12.55
C ILE A 15 -0.29 11.29 -11.25
N ARG A 16 -1.18 10.51 -10.63
CA ARG A 16 -1.75 10.82 -9.31
C ARG A 16 -1.19 9.94 -8.21
N MET A 17 -0.52 8.85 -8.57
CA MET A 17 0.21 7.99 -7.66
C MET A 17 1.56 7.61 -8.26
N LEU A 18 2.63 8.11 -7.66
CA LEU A 18 4.01 7.74 -7.93
C LEU A 18 4.54 6.88 -6.79
N VAL A 19 4.99 5.67 -7.09
CA VAL A 19 5.65 4.79 -6.12
C VAL A 19 7.07 4.51 -6.63
N LEU A 20 8.05 4.83 -5.81
CA LEU A 20 9.47 4.61 -6.12
C LEU A 20 10.00 3.42 -5.36
N THR A 21 10.49 2.41 -6.07
CA THR A 21 11.28 1.31 -5.49
C THR A 21 12.74 1.78 -5.34
N LEU A 22 13.03 2.50 -4.25
CA LEU A 22 14.34 3.12 -4.03
C LEU A 22 15.48 2.11 -3.93
N THR A 23 15.15 0.87 -3.58
CA THR A 23 16.08 -0.27 -3.51
C THR A 23 15.30 -1.58 -3.52
N GLY A 24 15.84 -2.61 -4.18
CA GLY A 24 15.34 -3.98 -4.02
C GLY A 24 15.88 -4.68 -2.77
N LYS A 25 16.91 -4.09 -2.12
CA LYS A 25 17.49 -4.64 -0.90
C LYS A 25 16.57 -4.46 0.29
N CYS A 26 16.51 -5.47 1.15
CA CYS A 26 15.78 -5.42 2.42
C CYS A 26 16.58 -6.17 3.49
N ASN A 27 16.57 -5.69 4.72
CA ASN A 27 17.15 -6.40 5.86
C ASN A 27 16.21 -7.48 6.43
N PHE A 28 14.96 -7.58 5.93
CA PHE A 28 14.02 -8.63 6.25
C PHE A 28 13.84 -9.61 5.08
N ALA A 29 13.34 -10.82 5.41
CA ALA A 29 12.96 -11.89 4.50
C ALA A 29 11.55 -12.38 4.82
N CYS A 30 10.54 -11.47 4.83
CA CYS A 30 9.15 -11.79 5.15
C CYS A 30 8.64 -12.96 4.29
N ARG A 31 7.91 -13.91 4.91
CA ARG A 31 7.44 -15.14 4.25
C ARG A 31 6.51 -14.90 3.06
N TYR A 32 5.78 -13.80 3.09
CA TYR A 32 4.77 -13.42 2.09
C TYR A 32 5.21 -12.29 1.15
N CYS A 33 6.50 -11.92 1.13
CA CYS A 33 6.98 -10.80 0.33
C CYS A 33 6.77 -11.04 -1.17
N TYR A 34 5.91 -10.23 -1.78
CA TYR A 34 5.64 -10.30 -3.22
C TYR A 34 6.79 -9.74 -4.07
N ALA A 35 7.61 -8.83 -3.49
CA ALA A 35 8.76 -8.19 -4.12
C ALA A 35 10.06 -8.98 -3.94
N ALA A 36 9.98 -10.27 -3.58
CA ALA A 36 11.18 -11.07 -3.28
C ALA A 36 12.05 -11.36 -4.50
N ASP A 37 11.44 -11.33 -5.67
CA ASP A 37 12.10 -11.63 -6.96
C ASP A 37 12.63 -10.36 -7.66
N GLU A 38 12.48 -9.18 -7.02
CA GLU A 38 13.03 -7.92 -7.54
C GLU A 38 14.56 -7.89 -7.41
N ASP A 39 15.22 -7.20 -8.34
CA ASP A 39 16.66 -7.04 -8.35
C ASP A 39 17.17 -6.36 -7.08
N GLN A 40 18.13 -7.00 -6.40
CA GLN A 40 18.68 -6.55 -5.11
C GLN A 40 19.73 -5.43 -5.29
N VAL A 41 19.36 -4.39 -6.07
CA VAL A 41 20.19 -3.21 -6.34
C VAL A 41 19.51 -1.93 -5.85
N ASP A 42 20.26 -0.86 -5.80
CA ASP A 42 19.75 0.46 -5.44
C ASP A 42 19.34 1.22 -6.71
N MET A 43 18.26 1.99 -6.64
CA MET A 43 17.89 2.94 -7.69
C MET A 43 18.95 4.05 -7.76
N ASP A 44 19.31 4.43 -8.97
CA ASP A 44 20.14 5.61 -9.20
C ASP A 44 19.42 6.89 -8.75
N ASP A 45 20.18 7.82 -8.13
CA ASP A 45 19.62 9.05 -7.60
C ASP A 45 18.98 9.91 -8.70
N ASP A 46 19.60 9.98 -9.90
CA ASP A 46 19.09 10.78 -11.02
C ASP A 46 17.79 10.18 -11.58
N ILE A 47 17.69 8.85 -11.65
CA ILE A 47 16.45 8.16 -12.03
C ILE A 47 15.32 8.52 -11.05
N ALA A 48 15.60 8.49 -9.75
CA ALA A 48 14.60 8.81 -8.73
C ALA A 48 14.14 10.27 -8.82
N ILE A 49 15.07 11.20 -9.00
CA ILE A 49 14.79 12.65 -9.15
C ILE A 49 13.95 12.90 -10.41
N GLU A 50 14.33 12.31 -11.54
CA GLU A 50 13.58 12.47 -12.78
C GLU A 50 12.17 11.87 -12.72
N ALA A 51 11.99 10.76 -11.99
CA ALA A 51 10.66 10.20 -11.74
C ALA A 51 9.75 11.17 -10.96
N VAL A 52 10.30 11.89 -9.97
CA VAL A 52 9.55 12.94 -9.23
C VAL A 52 9.20 14.10 -10.16
N HIS A 53 10.15 14.57 -10.99
CA HIS A 53 9.87 15.60 -11.99
C HIS A 53 8.81 15.17 -12.99
N LEU A 54 8.85 13.90 -13.44
CA LEU A 54 7.84 13.37 -14.38
C LEU A 54 6.41 13.43 -13.79
N ALA A 55 6.23 13.15 -12.50
CA ALA A 55 4.94 13.28 -11.85
C ALA A 55 4.55 14.75 -11.63
N GLY A 56 5.49 15.58 -11.18
CA GLY A 56 5.27 16.98 -10.86
C GLY A 56 4.96 17.87 -12.08
N LYS A 57 5.50 17.55 -13.26
CA LYS A 57 5.31 18.30 -14.52
C LYS A 57 3.84 18.53 -14.90
N SER A 58 2.92 17.68 -14.44
CA SER A 58 1.48 17.84 -14.74
C SER A 58 0.82 18.97 -13.95
N GLY A 59 1.45 19.51 -12.91
CA GLY A 59 0.87 20.46 -11.98
C GLY A 59 -0.30 19.90 -11.14
N SER A 60 -0.61 18.62 -11.30
CA SER A 60 -1.69 17.96 -10.56
C SER A 60 -1.17 17.43 -9.24
N ARG A 61 -2.00 17.47 -8.20
CA ARG A 61 -1.70 16.80 -6.92
C ARG A 61 -1.47 15.31 -7.12
N PHE A 62 -0.42 14.77 -6.51
CA PHE A 62 -0.11 13.35 -6.55
C PHE A 62 0.36 12.81 -5.19
N LEU A 63 0.21 11.52 -5.00
CA LEU A 63 0.78 10.78 -3.90
C LEU A 63 2.16 10.27 -4.30
N LEU A 64 3.20 10.65 -3.53
CA LEU A 64 4.55 10.10 -3.65
C LEU A 64 4.79 9.11 -2.52
N GLN A 65 4.99 7.84 -2.88
CA GLN A 65 5.31 6.80 -1.91
C GLN A 65 6.75 6.32 -2.06
N PHE A 66 7.52 6.47 -0.99
CA PHE A 66 8.83 5.85 -0.85
C PHE A 66 8.66 4.38 -0.48
N SER A 67 9.16 3.49 -1.32
CA SER A 67 8.99 2.04 -1.23
C SER A 67 10.26 1.31 -1.63
N GLY A 68 10.17 -0.01 -1.74
CA GLY A 68 11.26 -0.90 -2.15
C GLY A 68 11.27 -2.15 -1.29
N GLY A 69 12.44 -2.76 -1.12
CA GLY A 69 12.65 -3.77 -0.11
C GLY A 69 12.50 -3.16 1.30
N GLU A 70 13.47 -2.31 1.69
CA GLU A 70 13.34 -1.42 2.85
C GLU A 70 13.83 -0.02 2.45
N PRO A 71 12.93 0.97 2.30
CA PRO A 71 13.28 2.28 1.77
C PRO A 71 14.25 3.06 2.66
N LEU A 72 14.25 2.84 3.98
CA LEU A 72 15.17 3.52 4.89
C LEU A 72 16.64 3.12 4.73
N LEU A 73 16.95 2.05 3.99
CA LEU A 73 18.32 1.78 3.54
C LEU A 73 18.84 2.89 2.60
N ARG A 74 17.93 3.64 1.97
CA ARG A 74 18.22 4.76 1.07
C ARG A 74 17.76 6.10 1.66
N PHE A 75 17.81 6.25 2.97
CA PHE A 75 17.38 7.50 3.63
C PHE A 75 18.06 8.77 3.08
N PRO A 76 19.36 8.77 2.73
CA PRO A 76 19.97 9.93 2.06
C PRO A 76 19.28 10.32 0.75
N LEU A 77 18.83 9.35 -0.06
CA LEU A 77 18.08 9.62 -1.28
C LEU A 77 16.67 10.15 -0.97
N ILE A 78 15.99 9.60 0.04
CA ILE A 78 14.69 10.13 0.49
C ILE A 78 14.79 11.62 0.82
N ARG A 79 15.83 12.03 1.55
CA ARG A 79 16.08 13.45 1.87
C ARG A 79 16.21 14.32 0.60
N LYS A 80 16.96 13.85 -0.39
CA LYS A 80 17.12 14.54 -1.68
C LYS A 80 15.78 14.69 -2.40
N LEU A 81 14.97 13.63 -2.44
CA LEU A 81 13.68 13.63 -3.13
C LEU A 81 12.67 14.57 -2.46
N ILE A 82 12.65 14.63 -1.13
CA ILE A 82 11.85 15.59 -0.39
C ILE A 82 12.26 17.03 -0.76
N GLN A 83 13.57 17.31 -0.77
CA GLN A 83 14.08 18.62 -1.18
C GLN A 83 13.68 18.96 -2.64
N VAL A 84 13.73 18.00 -3.57
CA VAL A 84 13.27 18.20 -4.96
C VAL A 84 11.79 18.57 -5.00
N VAL A 85 10.94 17.92 -4.20
CA VAL A 85 9.50 18.23 -4.11
C VAL A 85 9.29 19.66 -3.61
N GLU A 86 10.00 20.04 -2.54
CA GLU A 86 9.89 21.36 -1.90
C GLU A 86 10.42 22.49 -2.79
N ASP A 87 11.62 22.35 -3.36
CA ASP A 87 12.26 23.35 -4.21
C ASP A 87 11.45 23.63 -5.48
N ASN A 88 10.76 22.64 -6.01
CA ASN A 88 9.92 22.78 -7.21
C ASN A 88 8.44 23.08 -6.88
N HIS A 89 8.08 23.21 -5.60
CA HIS A 89 6.72 23.46 -5.13
C HIS A 89 5.70 22.49 -5.70
N TYR A 90 6.05 21.18 -5.82
CA TYR A 90 5.13 20.17 -6.30
C TYR A 90 4.04 19.87 -5.25
N ASP A 91 2.77 19.82 -5.66
CA ASP A 91 1.66 19.40 -4.79
C ASP A 91 1.70 17.88 -4.59
N ALA A 92 2.65 17.43 -3.78
CA ALA A 92 2.88 16.04 -3.48
C ALA A 92 2.51 15.71 -2.02
N GLN A 93 1.62 14.74 -1.84
CA GLN A 93 1.44 14.11 -0.54
C GLN A 93 2.45 12.98 -0.41
N MET A 94 3.42 13.13 0.48
CA MET A 94 4.51 12.16 0.65
C MET A 94 4.19 11.13 1.73
N GLN A 95 4.58 9.88 1.50
CA GLN A 95 4.47 8.80 2.49
C GLN A 95 5.58 7.76 2.33
N ILE A 96 5.91 7.09 3.42
CA ILE A 96 6.85 5.96 3.46
C ILE A 96 6.18 4.73 4.06
N GLN A 97 6.44 3.56 3.48
CA GLN A 97 6.07 2.28 4.08
C GLN A 97 7.35 1.53 4.43
N THR A 98 7.61 1.33 5.72
CA THR A 98 8.84 0.73 6.25
C THR A 98 8.55 -0.46 7.14
N ASN A 99 9.53 -1.35 7.33
CA ASN A 99 9.48 -2.39 8.36
C ASN A 99 9.77 -1.85 9.79
N GLY A 100 10.12 -0.58 9.92
CA GLY A 100 10.34 0.13 11.18
C GLY A 100 11.69 -0.11 11.86
N SER A 101 12.48 -1.09 11.41
CA SER A 101 13.72 -1.49 12.08
C SER A 101 14.84 -0.43 12.06
N LEU A 102 14.80 0.47 11.08
CA LEU A 102 15.78 1.54 10.87
C LEU A 102 15.27 2.92 11.30
N LEU A 103 14.04 3.01 11.84
CA LEU A 103 13.47 4.26 12.32
C LEU A 103 14.16 4.71 13.62
N THR A 104 15.08 5.67 13.51
CA THR A 104 15.64 6.43 14.64
C THR A 104 14.75 7.63 14.95
N ARG A 105 14.96 8.28 16.10
CA ARG A 105 14.28 9.55 16.44
C ARG A 105 14.56 10.63 15.39
N ASP A 106 15.82 10.80 14.98
CA ASP A 106 16.22 11.81 14.01
C ASP A 106 15.55 11.58 12.64
N ILE A 107 15.47 10.32 12.19
CA ILE A 107 14.77 9.96 10.95
C ILE A 107 13.26 10.26 11.09
N GLY A 108 12.65 9.85 12.20
CA GLY A 108 11.24 10.11 12.48
C GLY A 108 10.93 11.62 12.51
N ARG A 109 11.74 12.40 13.22
CA ARG A 109 11.61 13.86 13.30
C ARG A 109 11.75 14.50 11.93
N PHE A 110 12.78 14.15 11.17
CA PHE A 110 12.98 14.65 9.81
C PHE A 110 11.75 14.38 8.92
N LEU A 111 11.25 13.13 8.88
CA LEU A 111 10.08 12.77 8.08
C LEU A 111 8.84 13.57 8.50
N TYR A 112 8.63 13.73 9.80
CA TYR A 112 7.50 14.49 10.35
C TYR A 112 7.56 15.98 9.99
N ASP A 113 8.72 16.61 10.17
CA ASP A 113 8.93 18.04 9.90
C ASP A 113 8.72 18.36 8.40
N HIS A 114 8.97 17.39 7.50
CA HIS A 114 8.71 17.47 6.06
C HIS A 114 7.36 16.86 5.63
N HIS A 115 6.42 16.67 6.57
CA HIS A 115 5.06 16.19 6.30
C HIS A 115 4.98 14.84 5.57
N VAL A 116 5.93 13.94 5.79
CA VAL A 116 5.92 12.57 5.26
C VAL A 116 5.11 11.66 6.18
N GLY A 117 4.01 11.09 5.68
CA GLY A 117 3.23 10.10 6.42
C GLY A 117 4.03 8.81 6.63
N ILE A 118 4.07 8.29 7.86
CA ILE A 118 4.86 7.11 8.21
C ILE A 118 3.93 5.92 8.44
N GLY A 119 4.07 4.87 7.63
CA GLY A 119 3.43 3.57 7.83
C GLY A 119 4.46 2.52 8.24
N ILE A 120 4.18 1.80 9.33
CA ILE A 120 5.03 0.69 9.79
C ILE A 120 4.33 -0.64 9.52
N SER A 121 5.09 -1.57 8.96
CA SER A 121 4.63 -2.92 8.71
C SER A 121 4.62 -3.74 10.01
N CYS A 122 3.44 -4.18 10.46
CA CYS A 122 3.29 -4.97 11.68
C CYS A 122 2.16 -5.99 11.53
N ASP A 123 2.41 -7.27 11.84
CA ASP A 123 1.44 -8.35 11.69
C ASP A 123 0.77 -8.76 13.01
N GLY A 124 1.06 -8.06 14.08
CA GLY A 124 0.48 -8.31 15.38
C GLY A 124 1.51 -8.54 16.49
N ARG A 125 1.21 -9.45 17.42
CA ARG A 125 2.05 -9.75 18.58
C ARG A 125 3.41 -10.31 18.17
N ARG A 126 4.34 -10.33 19.14
CA ARG A 126 5.73 -10.71 18.93
C ARG A 126 5.90 -12.05 18.21
N ASP A 127 5.22 -13.07 18.64
CA ASP A 127 5.31 -14.42 18.09
C ASP A 127 4.84 -14.48 16.63
N VAL A 128 3.83 -13.71 16.28
CA VAL A 128 3.34 -13.57 14.90
C VAL A 128 4.37 -12.83 14.06
N MET A 129 4.84 -11.64 14.52
CA MET A 129 5.85 -10.85 13.81
C MET A 129 7.12 -11.65 13.53
N ASP A 130 7.70 -12.29 14.54
CA ASP A 130 8.97 -13.00 14.40
C ASP A 130 8.85 -14.24 13.49
N ARG A 131 7.64 -14.82 13.37
CA ARG A 131 7.35 -15.96 12.48
C ARG A 131 7.06 -15.54 11.04
N THR A 132 6.49 -14.35 10.80
CA THR A 132 6.06 -13.88 9.47
C THR A 132 7.07 -12.95 8.81
N ARG A 133 7.70 -12.06 9.58
CA ARG A 133 8.66 -11.04 9.12
C ARG A 133 10.07 -11.37 9.59
N ILE A 134 10.67 -12.39 9.03
CA ILE A 134 12.00 -12.90 9.42
C ILE A 134 13.07 -11.86 9.11
N MET A 135 13.94 -11.56 10.07
CA MET A 135 15.15 -10.78 9.83
C MET A 135 16.25 -11.65 9.20
N LYS A 136 17.00 -11.10 8.25
CA LYS A 136 18.08 -11.85 7.55
C LYS A 136 19.26 -12.19 8.45
N ASP A 137 19.47 -11.41 9.52
CA ASP A 137 20.52 -11.64 10.53
C ASP A 137 20.11 -12.59 11.65
N GLY A 138 18.87 -13.14 11.60
CA GLY A 138 18.32 -14.02 12.64
C GLY A 138 17.81 -13.28 13.88
N GLY A 139 17.80 -11.95 13.87
CA GLY A 139 17.27 -11.13 14.96
C GLY A 139 15.74 -11.21 15.09
N SER A 140 15.21 -10.58 16.13
CA SER A 140 13.77 -10.46 16.35
C SER A 140 13.20 -9.24 15.61
N SER A 141 12.40 -9.48 14.59
CA SER A 141 11.72 -8.42 13.83
C SER A 141 10.73 -7.63 14.69
N SER A 142 10.09 -8.28 15.63
CA SER A 142 9.18 -7.62 16.57
C SER A 142 9.92 -6.64 17.48
N LYS A 143 11.11 -6.98 17.99
CA LYS A 143 11.93 -6.04 18.79
C LYS A 143 12.41 -4.87 17.95
N ALA A 144 12.83 -5.13 16.70
CA ALA A 144 13.32 -4.08 15.81
C ALA A 144 12.20 -3.09 15.44
N ALA A 145 11.02 -3.59 15.06
CA ALA A 145 9.86 -2.74 14.78
C ALA A 145 9.37 -1.97 16.03
N ALA A 146 9.32 -2.65 17.21
CA ALA A 146 8.94 -2.02 18.46
C ALA A 146 9.83 -0.83 18.79
N LYS A 147 11.14 -0.92 18.54
CA LYS A 147 12.05 0.20 18.72
C LYS A 147 11.69 1.38 17.80
N GLY A 148 11.31 1.12 16.55
CA GLY A 148 10.83 2.15 15.63
C GLY A 148 9.55 2.84 16.14
N PHE A 149 8.56 2.08 16.59
CA PHE A 149 7.34 2.66 17.20
C PHE A 149 7.66 3.51 18.42
N GLN A 150 8.52 3.02 19.32
CA GLN A 150 8.94 3.76 20.52
C GLN A 150 9.65 5.07 20.16
N ASN A 151 10.58 5.04 19.21
CA ASN A 151 11.29 6.23 18.76
C ASN A 151 10.33 7.32 18.25
N LEU A 152 9.29 6.93 17.50
CA LEU A 152 8.25 7.86 17.05
C LEU A 152 7.37 8.35 18.21
N ALA A 153 7.00 7.46 19.14
CA ALA A 153 6.17 7.82 20.29
C ALA A 153 6.86 8.82 21.22
N GLU A 154 8.16 8.65 21.47
CA GLU A 154 8.97 9.58 22.27
C GLU A 154 9.07 10.98 21.66
N GLU A 155 8.92 11.08 20.33
CA GLU A 155 8.84 12.34 19.57
C GLU A 155 7.40 12.82 19.36
N SER A 156 6.40 12.16 19.94
CA SER A 156 4.97 12.43 19.73
C SER A 156 4.53 12.35 18.27
N ILE A 157 5.18 11.50 17.48
CA ILE A 157 4.91 11.32 16.06
C ILE A 157 3.96 10.14 15.88
N GLY A 158 2.83 10.40 15.20
CA GLY A 158 1.86 9.39 14.88
C GLY A 158 2.25 8.52 13.69
N THR A 159 1.73 7.28 13.67
CA THR A 159 1.98 6.31 12.58
C THR A 159 0.78 5.45 12.28
N GLY A 160 0.77 4.83 11.09
CA GLY A 160 -0.17 3.78 10.72
C GLY A 160 0.48 2.40 10.73
N ILE A 161 -0.33 1.37 10.92
CA ILE A 161 0.09 -0.03 10.76
C ILE A 161 -0.46 -0.59 9.44
N THR A 162 0.39 -1.33 8.70
CA THR A 162 -0.04 -2.21 7.61
C THR A 162 0.26 -3.65 7.99
N CYS A 163 -0.79 -4.48 8.05
CA CYS A 163 -0.75 -5.90 8.37
C CYS A 163 -1.07 -6.71 7.11
N VAL A 164 -0.20 -7.67 6.74
CA VAL A 164 -0.48 -8.64 5.68
C VAL A 164 -1.20 -9.83 6.30
N VAL A 165 -2.31 -10.26 5.68
CA VAL A 165 -3.15 -11.35 6.19
C VAL A 165 -2.99 -12.59 5.31
N THR A 166 -2.57 -13.69 5.94
CA THR A 166 -2.46 -15.03 5.35
C THR A 166 -3.33 -16.01 6.11
N ASP A 167 -3.60 -17.19 5.55
CA ASP A 167 -4.44 -18.22 6.18
C ASP A 167 -3.86 -18.70 7.53
N ASP A 168 -2.53 -18.87 7.61
CA ASP A 168 -1.85 -19.38 8.80
C ASP A 168 -1.77 -18.38 9.97
N MET A 169 -2.12 -17.09 9.73
CA MET A 169 -2.10 -16.06 10.77
C MET A 169 -3.44 -15.33 10.99
N VAL A 170 -4.45 -15.61 10.19
CA VAL A 170 -5.73 -14.86 10.23
C VAL A 170 -6.38 -14.90 11.63
N LYS A 171 -6.25 -15.99 12.36
CA LYS A 171 -6.77 -16.16 13.74
C LYS A 171 -6.07 -15.25 14.76
N ASP A 172 -4.85 -14.80 14.46
CA ASP A 172 -4.04 -13.95 15.34
C ASP A 172 -4.31 -12.45 15.14
N LEU A 173 -5.17 -12.09 14.17
CA LEU A 173 -5.51 -10.70 13.80
C LEU A 173 -5.94 -9.82 15.00
N PRO A 174 -6.71 -10.31 15.99
CA PRO A 174 -7.07 -9.49 17.15
C PRO A 174 -5.86 -8.92 17.91
N GLY A 175 -4.70 -9.60 17.83
CA GLY A 175 -3.45 -9.09 18.41
C GLY A 175 -2.96 -7.77 17.80
N ILE A 176 -3.44 -7.40 16.60
CA ILE A 176 -3.09 -6.11 16.00
C ILE A 176 -3.73 -4.93 16.76
N ALA A 177 -4.94 -5.13 17.31
CA ALA A 177 -5.59 -4.14 18.15
C ALA A 177 -4.79 -3.90 19.43
N ASP A 178 -4.28 -4.98 20.06
CA ASP A 178 -3.42 -4.87 21.23
C ASP A 178 -2.16 -4.06 20.92
N MET A 179 -1.50 -4.35 19.80
CA MET A 179 -0.26 -3.65 19.41
C MET A 179 -0.51 -2.18 19.09
N ALA A 180 -1.60 -1.85 18.38
CA ALA A 180 -1.95 -0.48 18.05
C ALA A 180 -2.19 0.37 19.30
N HIS A 181 -2.84 -0.19 20.32
CA HIS A 181 -3.03 0.49 21.61
C HIS A 181 -1.79 0.51 22.48
N PHE A 182 -1.00 -0.57 22.47
CA PHE A 182 0.23 -0.68 23.27
C PHE A 182 1.26 0.40 22.93
N TYR A 183 1.51 0.65 21.64
CA TYR A 183 2.49 1.65 21.22
C TYR A 183 2.07 3.10 21.49
N GLY A 184 0.81 3.37 21.63
CA GLY A 184 0.32 4.68 22.03
C GLY A 184 0.22 5.73 20.93
N ASN A 185 0.98 5.61 19.86
CA ASN A 185 1.09 6.56 18.73
C ASN A 185 0.53 6.03 17.40
N VAL A 186 -0.10 4.86 17.41
CA VAL A 186 -0.78 4.33 16.23
C VAL A 186 -2.17 4.92 16.13
N HIS A 187 -2.50 5.53 14.97
CA HIS A 187 -3.82 6.10 14.71
C HIS A 187 -4.64 5.26 13.75
N GLN A 188 -4.00 4.39 12.96
CA GLN A 188 -4.62 3.71 11.84
C GLN A 188 -4.06 2.31 11.66
N VAL A 189 -4.95 1.37 11.36
CA VAL A 189 -4.60 0.00 10.99
C VAL A 189 -5.20 -0.33 9.64
N GLY A 190 -4.37 -0.81 8.72
CA GLY A 190 -4.77 -1.31 7.40
C GLY A 190 -4.43 -2.78 7.22
N PHE A 191 -5.35 -3.53 6.61
CA PHE A 191 -5.15 -4.93 6.26
C PHE A 191 -4.87 -5.07 4.76
N ASP A 192 -3.83 -5.83 4.43
CA ASP A 192 -3.47 -6.20 3.07
C ASP A 192 -3.57 -7.72 2.91
N ILE A 193 -4.48 -8.21 2.07
CA ILE A 193 -4.60 -9.65 1.83
C ILE A 193 -3.39 -10.11 1.02
N LEU A 194 -2.89 -11.30 1.34
CA LEU A 194 -1.78 -11.96 0.65
C LEU A 194 -1.86 -11.77 -0.87
N ARG A 195 -0.71 -11.53 -1.48
CA ARG A 195 -0.51 -11.73 -2.93
C ARG A 195 0.28 -13.02 -3.10
N GLU A 196 -0.28 -13.98 -3.83
CA GLU A 196 0.36 -15.27 -4.13
C GLU A 196 1.49 -15.10 -5.15
N GLN A 197 2.47 -14.25 -4.83
CA GLN A 197 3.60 -13.86 -5.67
C GLN A 197 4.89 -13.80 -4.83
N GLY A 198 6.07 -13.87 -5.48
CA GLY A 198 7.34 -13.91 -4.78
C GLY A 198 7.37 -15.04 -3.74
N ARG A 199 7.85 -14.76 -2.53
CA ARG A 199 7.82 -15.76 -1.42
C ARG A 199 6.39 -16.11 -0.98
N GLY A 200 5.41 -15.21 -1.15
CA GLY A 200 4.01 -15.49 -0.85
C GLY A 200 3.36 -16.53 -1.76
N ALA A 201 4.04 -16.93 -2.83
CA ALA A 201 3.55 -17.87 -3.84
C ALA A 201 3.25 -19.28 -3.30
N SER A 202 3.79 -19.67 -2.16
CA SER A 202 3.53 -20.95 -1.47
C SER A 202 2.55 -20.83 -0.32
N LEU A 203 2.02 -19.64 -0.07
CA LEU A 203 1.04 -19.36 0.97
C LEU A 203 -0.35 -19.18 0.35
N HIS A 204 -1.38 -19.18 1.19
CA HIS A 204 -2.76 -19.01 0.78
C HIS A 204 -3.44 -17.85 1.50
N GLU A 205 -4.39 -17.22 0.81
CA GLU A 205 -5.30 -16.29 1.46
C GLU A 205 -6.24 -17.05 2.41
N PRO A 206 -6.73 -16.43 3.49
CA PRO A 206 -7.70 -17.04 4.38
C PRO A 206 -9.03 -17.30 3.65
N SER A 207 -9.83 -18.24 4.16
CA SER A 207 -11.22 -18.38 3.70
C SER A 207 -12.03 -17.12 4.05
N ALA A 208 -13.10 -16.87 3.29
CA ALA A 208 -14.02 -15.75 3.58
C ALA A 208 -14.58 -15.81 5.01
N GLU A 209 -14.90 -17.01 5.49
CA GLU A 209 -15.42 -17.23 6.85
C GLU A 209 -14.36 -16.93 7.92
N ALA A 210 -13.13 -17.45 7.74
CA ALA A 210 -12.03 -17.19 8.67
C ALA A 210 -11.71 -15.69 8.74
N MET A 211 -11.68 -15.02 7.57
CA MET A 211 -11.45 -13.58 7.49
C MET A 211 -12.53 -12.78 8.22
N THR A 212 -13.81 -13.10 8.00
CA THR A 212 -14.93 -12.42 8.67
C THR A 212 -14.86 -12.57 10.19
N LYS A 213 -14.69 -13.82 10.69
CA LYS A 213 -14.56 -14.09 12.13
C LYS A 213 -13.39 -13.34 12.77
N ALA A 214 -12.24 -13.32 12.08
CA ALA A 214 -11.07 -12.62 12.58
C ALA A 214 -11.27 -11.11 12.66
N LEU A 215 -11.91 -10.51 11.64
CA LEU A 215 -12.22 -9.08 11.63
C LEU A 215 -13.24 -8.71 12.70
N GLU A 216 -14.30 -9.51 12.91
CA GLU A 216 -15.26 -9.31 14.00
C GLU A 216 -14.55 -9.32 15.37
N ALA A 217 -13.67 -10.30 15.60
CA ALA A 217 -12.92 -10.40 16.85
C ALA A 217 -11.94 -9.22 17.01
N THR A 218 -11.29 -8.79 15.92
CA THR A 218 -10.38 -7.63 15.91
C THR A 218 -11.13 -6.33 16.20
N ALA A 219 -12.28 -6.13 15.57
CA ALA A 219 -13.09 -4.93 15.78
C ALA A 219 -13.63 -4.86 17.21
N ARG A 220 -14.18 -5.97 17.74
CA ARG A 220 -14.61 -6.03 19.16
C ARG A 220 -13.46 -5.72 20.11
N ARG A 221 -12.24 -6.23 19.81
CA ARG A 221 -11.05 -5.94 20.63
C ARG A 221 -10.64 -4.48 20.54
N MET A 222 -10.70 -3.88 19.36
CA MET A 222 -10.40 -2.46 19.14
C MET A 222 -11.39 -1.59 19.92
N ASP A 223 -12.71 -1.85 19.79
CA ASP A 223 -13.77 -1.10 20.48
C ASP A 223 -13.61 -1.18 22.02
N LEU A 224 -13.26 -2.36 22.55
CA LEU A 224 -12.99 -2.53 23.98
C LEU A 224 -11.76 -1.71 24.43
N LEU A 225 -10.68 -1.74 23.67
CA LEU A 225 -9.46 -1.00 24.00
C LEU A 225 -9.69 0.51 23.90
N GLU A 226 -10.49 0.96 22.95
CA GLU A 226 -10.91 2.36 22.84
C GLU A 226 -11.68 2.81 24.09
N GLN A 227 -12.67 2.00 24.55
CA GLN A 227 -13.39 2.28 25.78
C GLN A 227 -12.49 2.36 27.02
N MET A 228 -11.46 1.49 27.08
CA MET A 228 -10.52 1.45 28.22
C MET A 228 -9.49 2.59 28.21
N THR A 229 -9.07 3.05 27.04
CA THR A 229 -7.95 3.99 26.88
C THR A 229 -8.38 5.39 26.46
N GLY A 230 -9.61 5.56 25.99
CA GLY A 230 -10.09 6.80 25.38
C GLY A 230 -9.49 7.13 24.01
N ARG A 231 -8.67 6.20 23.43
CA ARG A 231 -7.98 6.42 22.17
C ARG A 231 -8.69 5.71 21.04
N HIS A 232 -9.04 6.46 20.01
CA HIS A 232 -9.59 5.92 18.76
C HIS A 232 -8.48 5.54 17.79
N VAL A 233 -8.56 4.32 17.24
CA VAL A 233 -7.67 3.82 16.17
C VAL A 233 -8.53 3.45 14.97
N HIS A 234 -8.29 4.13 13.84
CA HIS A 234 -9.08 3.95 12.61
C HIS A 234 -8.72 2.65 11.87
N PHE A 235 -9.69 2.06 11.20
CA PHE A 235 -9.42 1.08 10.15
C PHE A 235 -9.36 1.77 8.79
N THR A 236 -8.22 1.65 8.08
CA THR A 236 -8.02 2.23 6.74
C THR A 236 -9.15 1.86 5.78
N GLN A 237 -9.72 0.67 5.92
CA GLN A 237 -10.81 0.18 5.09
C GLN A 237 -12.12 0.92 5.36
N GLU A 238 -12.42 1.29 6.61
CA GLU A 238 -13.60 2.11 6.95
C GLU A 238 -13.46 3.52 6.39
N ASP A 239 -12.30 4.16 6.56
CA ASP A 239 -12.03 5.49 6.01
C ASP A 239 -12.19 5.51 4.49
N ARG A 240 -11.80 4.40 3.83
CA ARG A 240 -11.97 4.23 2.39
C ARG A 240 -13.45 4.11 2.01
N VAL A 241 -14.26 3.37 2.75
CA VAL A 241 -15.72 3.29 2.55
C VAL A 241 -16.35 4.67 2.73
N ALA A 242 -16.01 5.38 3.80
CA ALA A 242 -16.49 6.74 4.05
C ALA A 242 -16.13 7.72 2.93
N SER A 243 -14.91 7.61 2.38
CA SER A 243 -14.48 8.41 1.22
C SER A 243 -15.28 8.09 -0.03
N LEU A 244 -15.55 6.82 -0.30
CA LEU A 244 -16.35 6.40 -1.46
C LEU A 244 -17.81 6.80 -1.36
N ALA A 245 -18.41 6.73 -0.17
CA ALA A 245 -19.77 7.18 0.07
C ALA A 245 -19.96 8.67 -0.30
N LYS A 246 -18.90 9.48 -0.16
CA LYS A 246 -18.89 10.92 -0.51
C LYS A 246 -18.50 11.20 -1.96
N SER A 247 -17.86 10.24 -2.66
CA SER A 247 -17.28 10.43 -3.99
C SER A 247 -18.05 9.65 -5.06
N LYS A 248 -18.49 10.34 -6.13
CA LYS A 248 -19.20 9.71 -7.27
C LYS A 248 -18.38 9.73 -8.57
N LYS A 249 -17.06 9.93 -8.51
CA LYS A 249 -16.29 10.40 -9.68
C LYS A 249 -15.74 9.32 -10.62
N TYR A 250 -15.55 8.05 -10.22
CA TYR A 250 -14.85 7.05 -11.02
C TYR A 250 -15.54 5.69 -11.00
N GLU A 251 -15.38 4.93 -12.09
CA GLU A 251 -15.91 3.56 -12.19
C GLU A 251 -15.19 2.60 -11.22
N PHE A 252 -13.86 2.72 -11.09
CA PHE A 252 -13.04 1.98 -10.12
C PHE A 252 -12.18 2.97 -9.31
N PRO A 253 -12.78 3.69 -8.36
CA PRO A 253 -12.16 4.85 -7.72
C PRO A 253 -10.95 4.51 -6.82
N GLN A 254 -10.76 3.24 -6.50
CA GLN A 254 -9.70 2.79 -5.60
C GLN A 254 -8.42 2.33 -6.30
N CYS A 255 -8.41 2.22 -7.62
CA CYS A 255 -7.26 1.69 -8.34
C CYS A 255 -6.73 2.67 -9.37
N TYR A 256 -5.63 3.32 -9.05
CA TYR A 256 -4.94 4.25 -9.96
C TYR A 256 -4.49 3.57 -11.26
N ALA A 257 -4.14 2.27 -11.22
CA ALA A 257 -3.76 1.51 -12.41
C ALA A 257 -4.93 1.38 -13.41
N MET A 258 -6.16 1.14 -12.91
CA MET A 258 -7.37 1.06 -13.76
C MET A 258 -7.68 2.40 -14.42
N ASN A 259 -7.31 3.51 -13.80
CA ASN A 259 -7.56 4.85 -14.34
C ASN A 259 -6.39 5.40 -15.15
N GLY A 260 -5.29 4.65 -15.28
CA GLY A 260 -4.08 5.10 -15.98
C GLY A 260 -3.30 6.19 -15.23
N GLU A 261 -3.61 6.41 -13.96
CA GLU A 261 -3.07 7.48 -13.12
C GLU A 261 -1.86 7.04 -12.28
N ALA A 262 -1.44 5.77 -12.42
CA ALA A 262 -0.33 5.19 -11.66
C ALA A 262 1.00 5.27 -12.41
N ALA A 263 2.09 5.42 -11.65
CA ALA A 263 3.46 5.17 -12.07
C ALA A 263 4.20 4.46 -10.92
N PHE A 264 4.49 3.18 -11.11
CA PHE A 264 5.30 2.38 -10.19
C PHE A 264 6.67 2.17 -10.84
N VAL A 265 7.71 2.77 -10.27
CA VAL A 265 9.05 2.82 -10.86
C VAL A 265 9.93 1.79 -10.16
N ASP A 266 10.49 0.85 -10.94
CA ASP A 266 11.47 -0.11 -10.45
C ASP A 266 12.86 0.53 -10.30
N VAL A 267 13.81 -0.24 -9.75
CA VAL A 267 15.19 0.23 -9.51
C VAL A 267 15.95 0.65 -10.77
N HIS A 268 15.48 0.24 -11.95
CA HIS A 268 16.09 0.55 -13.26
C HIS A 268 15.39 1.72 -13.98
N GLY A 269 14.34 2.31 -13.39
CA GLY A 269 13.59 3.39 -14.00
C GLY A 269 12.48 2.95 -14.96
N ASN A 270 12.14 1.65 -15.01
CA ASN A 270 10.99 1.18 -15.75
C ASN A 270 9.69 1.52 -15.01
N ILE A 271 8.66 1.99 -15.74
CA ILE A 271 7.38 2.41 -15.17
C ILE A 271 6.33 1.35 -15.42
N TYR A 272 5.75 0.83 -14.35
CA TYR A 272 4.68 -0.18 -14.39
C TYR A 272 3.35 0.37 -13.88
N ALA A 273 2.27 -0.32 -14.22
CA ALA A 273 0.92 0.03 -13.76
C ALA A 273 0.69 -0.28 -12.26
N CYS A 274 1.43 -1.21 -11.67
CA CYS A 274 1.30 -1.62 -10.27
C CYS A 274 2.61 -2.23 -9.76
N SER A 275 2.94 -2.04 -8.47
CA SER A 275 4.14 -2.62 -7.84
C SER A 275 4.18 -4.14 -7.93
N SER A 276 3.03 -4.80 -7.75
CA SER A 276 2.94 -6.27 -7.84
C SER A 276 3.00 -6.82 -9.27
N LEU A 277 3.13 -5.97 -10.26
CA LEU A 277 3.20 -6.34 -11.69
C LEU A 277 4.55 -5.92 -12.31
N MET A 278 5.49 -5.44 -11.48
CA MET A 278 6.86 -5.13 -11.91
C MET A 278 7.54 -6.38 -12.51
N GLY A 279 8.45 -6.16 -13.45
CA GLY A 279 9.13 -7.23 -14.18
C GLY A 279 8.29 -7.96 -15.23
N ARG A 280 6.99 -7.66 -15.35
CA ARG A 280 6.10 -8.27 -16.35
C ARG A 280 5.88 -7.31 -17.51
N GLU A 281 6.46 -7.58 -18.67
CA GLU A 281 6.42 -6.74 -19.89
C GLU A 281 5.01 -6.27 -20.26
N LYS A 282 4.01 -7.13 -20.09
CA LYS A 282 2.59 -6.80 -20.35
C LYS A 282 2.10 -5.54 -19.61
N TYR A 283 2.68 -5.21 -18.47
CA TYR A 283 2.25 -4.09 -17.61
C TYR A 283 3.26 -2.95 -17.57
N LEU A 284 4.30 -3.01 -18.43
CA LEU A 284 5.27 -1.96 -18.62
C LEU A 284 4.65 -0.80 -19.40
N LEU A 285 4.67 0.39 -18.80
CA LEU A 285 4.07 1.61 -19.38
C LEU A 285 5.08 2.51 -20.09
N GLY A 286 6.37 2.34 -19.82
CA GLY A 286 7.47 3.15 -20.35
C GLY A 286 8.64 3.20 -19.38
N THR A 287 9.49 4.21 -19.50
CA THR A 287 10.63 4.45 -18.60
C THR A 287 10.62 5.88 -18.09
N VAL A 288 11.39 6.17 -17.06
CA VAL A 288 11.52 7.53 -16.53
C VAL A 288 12.03 8.48 -17.60
N GLN A 289 12.99 8.06 -18.44
CA GLN A 289 13.59 8.87 -19.52
C GLN A 289 12.61 9.17 -20.66
N THR A 290 11.76 8.22 -21.04
CA THR A 290 10.82 8.37 -22.16
C THR A 290 9.42 8.80 -21.73
N GLY A 291 9.13 8.72 -20.44
CA GLY A 291 7.79 8.86 -19.89
C GLY A 291 6.92 7.64 -20.14
N ARG A 292 5.64 7.73 -19.77
CA ARG A 292 4.65 6.68 -20.01
C ARG A 292 4.12 6.79 -21.44
N ASP A 293 4.05 5.68 -22.17
CA ASP A 293 3.41 5.60 -23.49
C ASP A 293 1.87 5.67 -23.33
N PRO A 294 1.19 6.67 -23.91
CA PRO A 294 -0.27 6.83 -23.78
C PRO A 294 -1.06 5.61 -24.25
N LYS A 295 -0.59 4.95 -25.32
CA LYS A 295 -1.25 3.73 -25.84
C LYS A 295 -1.10 2.56 -24.89
N LYS A 296 0.10 2.34 -24.32
CA LYS A 296 0.32 1.31 -23.31
C LYS A 296 -0.53 1.58 -22.05
N VAL A 297 -0.57 2.84 -21.57
CA VAL A 297 -1.42 3.23 -20.42
C VAL A 297 -2.87 2.88 -20.70
N GLN A 298 -3.42 3.27 -21.85
CA GLN A 298 -4.80 2.98 -22.22
C GLN A 298 -5.06 1.47 -22.32
N THR A 299 -4.19 0.74 -23.01
CA THR A 299 -4.34 -0.72 -23.20
C THR A 299 -4.30 -1.47 -21.88
N VAL A 300 -3.33 -1.18 -21.03
CA VAL A 300 -3.18 -1.84 -19.72
C VAL A 300 -4.34 -1.51 -18.79
N SER A 301 -4.76 -0.25 -18.75
CA SER A 301 -5.89 0.18 -17.91
C SER A 301 -7.20 -0.48 -18.35
N ALA A 302 -7.45 -0.52 -19.67
CA ALA A 302 -8.63 -1.19 -20.23
C ALA A 302 -8.63 -2.70 -19.93
N PHE A 303 -7.47 -3.35 -20.09
CA PHE A 303 -7.32 -4.77 -19.78
C PHE A 303 -7.62 -5.07 -18.30
N ILE A 304 -7.06 -4.27 -17.38
CA ILE A 304 -7.30 -4.46 -15.93
C ILE A 304 -8.77 -4.21 -15.59
N LYS A 305 -9.40 -3.17 -16.15
CA LYS A 305 -10.84 -2.88 -15.94
C LYS A 305 -11.72 -4.03 -16.41
N GLU A 306 -11.44 -4.57 -17.59
CA GLU A 306 -12.23 -5.67 -18.15
C GLU A 306 -12.08 -6.95 -17.33
N ALA A 307 -10.86 -7.26 -16.90
CA ALA A 307 -10.60 -8.40 -16.01
C ALA A 307 -11.33 -8.29 -14.65
N MET A 308 -11.67 -7.07 -14.23
CA MET A 308 -12.40 -6.78 -12.99
C MET A 308 -13.88 -6.48 -13.22
N ALA A 309 -14.41 -6.69 -14.43
CA ALA A 309 -15.77 -6.31 -14.81
C ALA A 309 -16.86 -6.95 -13.92
N ILE A 310 -16.62 -8.15 -13.40
CA ILE A 310 -17.54 -8.84 -12.48
C ILE A 310 -17.86 -8.01 -11.23
N CYS A 311 -16.98 -7.10 -10.82
CA CYS A 311 -17.25 -6.22 -9.69
C CYS A 311 -18.44 -5.27 -9.96
N ARG A 312 -18.70 -4.89 -11.23
CA ARG A 312 -19.78 -3.95 -11.60
C ARG A 312 -21.16 -4.48 -11.28
N THR A 313 -21.33 -5.80 -11.26
CA THR A 313 -22.62 -6.45 -10.96
C THR A 313 -22.84 -6.70 -9.46
N CYS A 314 -21.85 -6.37 -8.63
CA CYS A 314 -21.92 -6.58 -7.19
C CYS A 314 -22.67 -5.43 -6.49
N GLU A 315 -23.64 -5.76 -5.66
CA GLU A 315 -24.41 -4.78 -4.87
C GLU A 315 -23.54 -3.86 -4.00
N TYR A 316 -22.39 -4.36 -3.51
CA TYR A 316 -21.46 -3.59 -2.69
C TYR A 316 -20.55 -2.67 -3.51
N PHE A 317 -20.56 -2.75 -4.84
CA PHE A 317 -19.62 -2.01 -5.69
C PHE A 317 -19.57 -0.50 -5.43
N PRO A 318 -20.71 0.20 -5.21
CA PRO A 318 -20.70 1.64 -4.95
C PRO A 318 -19.88 2.07 -3.73
N LEU A 319 -19.85 1.24 -2.68
CA LEU A 319 -19.08 1.48 -1.45
C LEU A 319 -17.77 0.70 -1.39
N CYS A 320 -17.64 -0.35 -2.21
CA CYS A 320 -16.45 -1.18 -2.32
C CYS A 320 -15.40 -0.61 -3.30
N GLY A 321 -15.85 -0.07 -4.43
CA GLY A 321 -14.99 0.42 -5.52
C GLY A 321 -14.24 -0.65 -6.29
N GLY A 322 -14.57 -1.94 -6.10
CA GLY A 322 -13.96 -3.09 -6.77
C GLY A 322 -12.82 -3.76 -6.02
N GLY A 323 -12.41 -4.93 -6.47
CA GLY A 323 -11.28 -5.69 -5.94
C GLY A 323 -9.93 -5.19 -6.44
N CYS A 324 -8.86 -5.79 -5.93
CA CYS A 324 -7.50 -5.52 -6.38
C CYS A 324 -7.07 -6.52 -7.46
N PHE A 325 -6.84 -6.05 -8.68
CA PHE A 325 -6.45 -6.90 -9.80
C PHE A 325 -5.21 -7.76 -9.49
N SER A 326 -4.18 -7.18 -8.85
CA SER A 326 -2.95 -7.91 -8.58
C SER A 326 -3.09 -9.02 -7.53
N ARG A 327 -4.10 -8.97 -6.66
CA ARG A 327 -4.45 -10.07 -5.74
C ARG A 327 -5.27 -11.17 -6.44
N TRP A 328 -6.09 -10.77 -7.41
CA TRP A 328 -6.90 -11.71 -8.17
C TRP A 328 -6.12 -12.43 -9.28
N LEU A 329 -4.97 -11.85 -9.68
CA LEU A 329 -4.09 -12.43 -10.69
C LEU A 329 -3.30 -13.60 -10.11
N THR A 330 -3.60 -14.80 -10.57
CA THR A 330 -2.94 -16.04 -10.19
C THR A 330 -1.60 -16.20 -10.92
N LYS A 331 -0.80 -17.19 -10.53
CA LYS A 331 0.51 -17.47 -11.12
C LYS A 331 0.45 -17.84 -12.63
N ASP A 332 -0.62 -18.54 -13.03
CA ASP A 332 -0.86 -18.93 -14.40
C ASP A 332 -1.43 -17.79 -15.28
N GLY A 333 -1.61 -16.60 -14.70
CA GLY A 333 -2.10 -15.42 -15.41
C GLY A 333 -3.62 -15.33 -15.51
N THR A 334 -4.36 -16.26 -14.91
CA THR A 334 -5.81 -16.16 -14.80
C THR A 334 -6.22 -15.15 -13.72
N VAL A 335 -7.44 -14.63 -13.80
CA VAL A 335 -7.97 -13.71 -12.78
C VAL A 335 -9.05 -14.43 -12.01
N ARG A 336 -8.77 -14.71 -10.74
CA ARG A 336 -9.69 -15.37 -9.81
C ARG A 336 -10.06 -14.42 -8.68
N LYS A 337 -11.36 -14.24 -8.46
CA LYS A 337 -11.87 -13.41 -7.38
C LYS A 337 -11.31 -13.86 -6.02
N SER A 338 -10.74 -12.93 -5.25
CA SER A 338 -10.34 -13.16 -3.87
C SER A 338 -11.57 -13.08 -2.97
N GLU A 339 -11.96 -14.22 -2.40
CA GLU A 339 -13.09 -14.28 -1.47
C GLU A 339 -12.74 -13.65 -0.11
N ALA A 340 -11.49 -13.75 0.33
CA ALA A 340 -11.00 -13.08 1.53
C ALA A 340 -11.06 -11.55 1.39
N GLU A 341 -10.64 -11.00 0.25
CA GLU A 341 -10.72 -9.55 0.00
C GLU A 341 -12.17 -9.08 -0.04
N CYS A 342 -13.04 -9.84 -0.69
CA CYS A 342 -14.47 -9.51 -0.75
C CYS A 342 -15.12 -9.57 0.63
N ALA A 343 -14.80 -10.57 1.45
CA ALA A 343 -15.29 -10.69 2.82
C ALA A 343 -14.81 -9.51 3.68
N MET A 344 -13.53 -9.16 3.61
CA MET A 344 -12.98 -8.01 4.32
C MET A 344 -13.72 -6.71 3.94
N LYS A 345 -13.90 -6.44 2.67
CA LYS A 345 -14.55 -5.20 2.20
C LYS A 345 -16.02 -5.15 2.62
N ARG A 346 -16.76 -6.27 2.52
CA ARG A 346 -18.14 -6.37 2.99
C ARG A 346 -18.25 -6.11 4.48
N PHE A 347 -17.37 -6.69 5.29
CA PHE A 347 -17.33 -6.46 6.72
C PHE A 347 -17.22 -4.96 7.06
N PHE A 348 -16.27 -4.24 6.45
CA PHE A 348 -16.08 -2.82 6.72
C PHE A 348 -17.21 -1.94 6.16
N ILE A 349 -17.85 -2.33 5.05
CA ILE A 349 -19.04 -1.65 4.55
C ILE A 349 -20.20 -1.81 5.54
N GLN A 350 -20.46 -3.02 6.03
CA GLN A 350 -21.50 -3.28 7.01
C GLN A 350 -21.26 -2.50 8.31
N ARG A 351 -20.01 -2.53 8.80
CA ARG A 351 -19.61 -1.77 10.00
C ARG A 351 -19.82 -0.25 9.81
N TYR A 352 -19.48 0.28 8.64
CA TYR A 352 -19.73 1.69 8.32
C TYR A 352 -21.23 2.03 8.34
N LEU A 353 -22.05 1.21 7.69
CA LEU A 353 -23.50 1.42 7.61
C LEU A 353 -24.23 1.24 8.95
N THR A 354 -23.64 0.55 9.92
CA THR A 354 -24.25 0.34 11.26
C THR A 354 -23.79 1.35 12.31
N LYS A 355 -22.83 2.22 11.98
CA LYS A 355 -22.37 3.31 12.86
C LYS A 355 -23.23 4.58 12.73
N ASP A 356 -23.99 4.70 11.61
CA ASP A 356 -24.98 5.77 11.38
C ASP A 356 -26.36 5.36 11.93
#